data_267d941720cdca76e9caa04810751f9b
#
_entry.id   267d941720cdca76e9caa04810751f9b
#
_cell.length_a   1.000
_cell.length_b   1.000
_cell.length_c   1.000
_cell.angle_alpha   90.00
_cell.angle_beta   90.00
_cell.angle_gamma   90.00
#
_symmetry.space_group_name_H-M   'P 1'
#
loop_
_entity.id
_entity.type
_entity.pdbx_description
1 polymer ?
#
loop_
_entity_poly.entity_id
_entity_poly.type
_entity_poly.pdbx_seq_one_letter_code
_entity_poly.pdbx_strand_id
1 'polypeptide(L)'
;MKLRLKALEAKMAQERLILTESQLAALEKAKADKEAWGEFETECPGYCGAQDTFYVGTLKGVGCIYQQTFVDTYSKVGFAKLYDRKTAVTAADLLNDRVIPFFEQHDVPLQRVLTDRGTEFCGSHDRHEYELYLAVENIDHTRTKARSPQTNGIVERFHKTMLDEFYRVAFRRKIYESIQALQADLDEWMDDYNRNRTHQGRYCFGKTPMQTLP
;
A
#
# COMPACT_ATOMS: atom_id res chain seq x y z
N MET A 1 -23.73 4.59 10.44
CA MET A 1 -22.92 4.48 11.67
C MET A 1 -21.59 5.25 11.59
N LYS A 2 -20.81 5.17 10.47
CA LYS A 2 -19.50 5.88 10.30
C LYS A 2 -19.57 7.40 10.46
N LEU A 3 -20.60 8.07 9.94
CA LEU A 3 -20.78 9.53 10.07
C LEU A 3 -21.09 9.99 11.50
N ARG A 4 -21.77 9.15 12.30
CA ARG A 4 -22.09 9.48 13.70
C ARG A 4 -20.86 9.41 14.62
N LEU A 5 -19.93 8.47 14.40
CA LEU A 5 -18.69 8.37 15.17
C LEU A 5 -17.77 9.57 14.91
N LYS A 6 -17.53 9.92 13.65
CA LYS A 6 -16.73 11.10 13.28
C LYS A 6 -17.33 12.41 13.80
N ALA A 7 -18.66 12.52 13.77
CA ALA A 7 -19.34 13.68 14.32
C ALA A 7 -19.23 13.74 15.86
N LEU A 8 -19.16 12.60 16.54
CA LEU A 8 -18.96 12.54 17.99
C LEU A 8 -17.51 12.91 18.35
N GLU A 9 -16.52 12.39 17.63
CA GLU A 9 -15.10 12.73 17.80
C GLU A 9 -14.84 14.23 17.55
N ALA A 10 -15.43 14.79 16.49
CA ALA A 10 -15.34 16.23 16.19
C ALA A 10 -16.02 17.08 17.26
N LYS A 11 -17.16 16.65 17.80
CA LYS A 11 -17.85 17.33 18.90
C LYS A 11 -17.05 17.26 20.21
N MET A 12 -16.41 16.13 20.48
CA MET A 12 -15.53 15.97 21.66
C MET A 12 -14.34 16.92 21.61
N ALA A 13 -13.72 17.09 20.43
CA ALA A 13 -12.61 18.01 20.24
C ALA A 13 -13.04 19.47 20.38
N GLN A 14 -14.27 19.82 19.99
CA GLN A 14 -14.80 21.20 20.06
C GLN A 14 -15.40 21.56 21.42
N GLU A 15 -16.09 20.64 22.09
CA GLU A 15 -16.93 20.96 23.28
C GLU A 15 -16.32 20.45 24.61
N ARG A 16 -15.13 19.84 24.61
CA ARG A 16 -14.50 19.21 25.80
C ARG A 16 -15.46 18.28 26.57
N LEU A 17 -16.28 17.53 25.85
CA LEU A 17 -17.24 16.60 26.45
C LEU A 17 -16.52 15.45 27.16
N ILE A 18 -16.82 15.27 28.42
CA ILE A 18 -16.38 14.12 29.22
C ILE A 18 -17.25 12.93 28.82
N LEU A 19 -16.65 11.92 28.18
CA LEU A 19 -17.32 10.66 27.87
C LEU A 19 -17.51 9.82 29.12
N THR A 20 -18.63 9.11 29.19
CA THR A 20 -18.82 8.06 30.18
C THR A 20 -17.92 6.84 29.85
N GLU A 21 -17.53 6.06 30.86
CA GLU A 21 -16.70 4.85 30.66
C GLU A 21 -17.31 3.88 29.61
N SER A 22 -18.65 3.74 29.62
CA SER A 22 -19.33 2.90 28.63
C SER A 22 -19.22 3.42 27.18
N GLN A 23 -19.17 4.74 27.02
CA GLN A 23 -18.98 5.37 25.70
C GLN A 23 -17.52 5.26 25.24
N LEU A 24 -16.56 5.35 26.16
CA LEU A 24 -15.14 5.13 25.90
C LEU A 24 -14.89 3.66 25.46
N ALA A 25 -15.40 2.70 26.21
CA ALA A 25 -15.30 1.28 25.89
C ALA A 25 -15.96 0.94 24.53
N ALA A 26 -17.09 1.57 24.22
CA ALA A 26 -17.74 1.39 22.91
C ALA A 26 -16.93 1.99 21.75
N LEU A 27 -16.23 3.12 21.98
CA LEU A 27 -15.31 3.72 21.01
C LEU A 27 -14.06 2.87 20.79
N GLU A 28 -13.45 2.37 21.86
CA GLU A 28 -12.28 1.49 21.81
C GLU A 28 -12.63 0.17 21.09
N LYS A 29 -13.77 -0.43 21.42
CA LYS A 29 -14.26 -1.62 20.72
C LYS A 29 -14.51 -1.34 19.23
N ALA A 30 -15.12 -0.23 18.88
CA ALA A 30 -15.36 0.14 17.49
C ALA A 30 -14.05 0.46 16.74
N LYS A 31 -13.01 0.96 17.45
CA LYS A 31 -11.66 1.16 16.90
C LYS A 31 -10.98 -0.18 16.67
N ALA A 32 -10.99 -1.07 17.64
CA ALA A 32 -10.46 -2.43 17.54
C ALA A 32 -11.15 -3.25 16.42
N ASP A 33 -12.49 -3.16 16.31
CA ASP A 33 -13.25 -3.79 15.24
C ASP A 33 -12.87 -3.24 13.86
N LYS A 34 -12.58 -1.93 13.73
CA LYS A 34 -12.11 -1.32 12.48
C LYS A 34 -10.69 -1.78 12.13
N GLU A 35 -9.80 -1.83 13.11
CA GLU A 35 -8.42 -2.29 12.94
C GLU A 35 -8.38 -3.76 12.50
N ALA A 36 -9.16 -4.62 13.15
CA ALA A 36 -9.30 -6.04 12.79
C ALA A 36 -9.80 -6.26 11.35
N TRP A 37 -10.46 -5.27 10.74
CA TRP A 37 -10.97 -5.31 9.38
C TRP A 37 -10.20 -4.42 8.39
N GLY A 38 -9.01 -3.90 8.77
CA GLY A 38 -8.22 -2.99 7.94
C GLY A 38 -8.86 -1.60 7.74
N GLU A 39 -9.84 -1.24 8.57
CA GLU A 39 -10.44 0.11 8.59
C GLU A 39 -9.80 0.97 9.69
N PHE A 40 -8.50 1.18 9.63
CA PHE A 40 -7.77 2.04 10.57
C PHE A 40 -7.35 3.36 9.93
N GLU A 41 -7.12 4.38 10.76
CA GLU A 41 -6.55 5.64 10.33
C GLU A 41 -5.02 5.55 10.44
N THR A 42 -4.34 5.94 9.37
CA THR A 42 -2.88 6.01 9.33
C THR A 42 -2.42 7.23 10.13
N GLU A 43 -1.47 7.06 11.03
CA GLU A 43 -1.03 8.10 11.96
C GLU A 43 0.29 8.75 11.53
N CYS A 44 1.18 7.99 10.91
CA CYS A 44 2.50 8.45 10.47
C CYS A 44 2.98 7.64 9.25
N PRO A 45 4.06 8.07 8.57
CA PRO A 45 4.73 7.25 7.57
C PRO A 45 5.18 5.91 8.14
N GLY A 46 5.10 4.85 7.34
CA GLY A 46 5.45 3.48 7.77
C GLY A 46 4.42 2.79 8.68
N TYR A 47 3.39 3.50 9.19
CA TYR A 47 2.36 2.88 10.01
C TYR A 47 1.62 1.76 9.28
N CYS A 48 1.30 1.97 8.00
CA CYS A 48 0.69 0.96 7.15
C CYS A 48 1.02 1.19 5.68
N GLY A 49 1.51 0.15 5.01
CA GLY A 49 1.61 0.11 3.56
C GLY A 49 0.52 -0.75 2.95
N ALA A 50 0.01 -0.38 1.79
CA ALA A 50 -0.91 -1.19 1.00
C ALA A 50 -0.14 -1.89 -0.12
N GLN A 51 -0.23 -3.21 -0.19
CA GLN A 51 0.41 -4.01 -1.24
C GLN A 51 -0.61 -4.76 -2.07
N ASP A 52 -0.36 -4.84 -3.38
CA ASP A 52 -1.22 -5.52 -4.32
C ASP A 52 -0.45 -5.96 -5.57
N THR A 53 -1.01 -6.93 -6.30
CA THR A 53 -0.46 -7.42 -7.56
C THR A 53 -1.28 -6.91 -8.74
N PHE A 54 -0.64 -6.21 -9.66
CA PHE A 54 -1.25 -5.72 -10.89
C PHE A 54 -0.81 -6.55 -12.10
N TYR A 55 -1.77 -7.03 -12.89
CA TYR A 55 -1.45 -7.67 -14.18
C TYR A 55 -1.23 -6.61 -15.24
N VAL A 56 0.00 -6.47 -15.70
CA VAL A 56 0.39 -5.47 -16.70
C VAL A 56 -0.05 -5.87 -18.11
N GLY A 57 0.09 -7.14 -18.45
CA GLY A 57 -0.23 -7.68 -19.78
C GLY A 57 0.72 -8.77 -20.19
N THR A 58 0.69 -9.09 -21.48
CA THR A 58 1.61 -10.09 -22.10
C THR A 58 2.49 -9.39 -23.11
N LEU A 59 3.80 -9.48 -22.93
CA LEU A 59 4.80 -8.99 -23.88
C LEU A 59 5.19 -10.11 -24.84
N LYS A 60 5.21 -9.81 -26.15
CA LYS A 60 5.60 -10.78 -27.17
C LYS A 60 7.05 -11.23 -26.96
N GLY A 61 7.26 -12.54 -26.86
CA GLY A 61 8.59 -13.14 -26.63
C GLY A 61 9.04 -13.18 -25.16
N VAL A 62 8.32 -12.50 -24.25
CA VAL A 62 8.64 -12.47 -22.81
C VAL A 62 7.61 -13.25 -22.00
N GLY A 63 6.33 -13.11 -22.30
CA GLY A 63 5.23 -13.75 -21.58
C GLY A 63 4.41 -12.77 -20.75
N CYS A 64 3.68 -13.30 -19.78
CA CYS A 64 2.87 -12.53 -18.84
C CYS A 64 3.75 -11.71 -17.89
N ILE A 65 3.37 -10.46 -17.66
CA ILE A 65 4.05 -9.55 -16.75
C ILE A 65 3.11 -9.18 -15.60
N TYR A 66 3.58 -9.38 -14.40
CA TYR A 66 2.93 -9.00 -13.16
C TYR A 66 3.77 -7.93 -12.47
N GLN A 67 3.12 -6.96 -11.89
CA GLN A 67 3.74 -5.93 -11.07
C GLN A 67 3.34 -6.15 -9.61
N GLN A 68 4.31 -6.32 -8.74
CA GLN A 68 4.11 -6.13 -7.31
C GLN A 68 4.20 -4.64 -7.00
N THR A 69 3.26 -4.13 -6.24
CA THR A 69 3.14 -2.71 -5.90
C THR A 69 2.98 -2.55 -4.40
N PHE A 70 3.70 -1.60 -3.83
CA PHE A 70 3.53 -1.17 -2.45
C PHE A 70 3.36 0.35 -2.42
N VAL A 71 2.44 0.85 -1.59
CA VAL A 71 2.23 2.29 -1.37
C VAL A 71 2.05 2.55 0.11
N ASP A 72 2.87 3.41 0.69
CA ASP A 72 2.66 3.88 2.05
C ASP A 72 1.37 4.71 2.14
N THR A 73 0.51 4.35 3.07
CA THR A 73 -0.83 4.94 3.17
C THR A 73 -0.82 6.37 3.72
N TYR A 74 0.29 6.80 4.34
CA TYR A 74 0.48 8.17 4.83
C TYR A 74 1.16 9.04 3.79
N SER A 75 2.42 8.80 3.51
CA SER A 75 3.26 9.63 2.64
C SER A 75 2.95 9.49 1.15
N LYS A 76 2.31 8.37 0.74
CA LYS A 76 2.07 7.97 -0.65
C LYS A 76 3.34 7.59 -1.41
N VAL A 77 4.47 7.41 -0.72
CA VAL A 77 5.66 6.82 -1.34
C VAL A 77 5.29 5.46 -1.90
N GLY A 78 5.59 5.24 -3.17
CA GLY A 78 5.25 4.04 -3.91
C GLY A 78 6.47 3.27 -4.38
N PHE A 79 6.31 1.96 -4.48
CA PHE A 79 7.31 1.03 -5.03
C PHE A 79 6.63 0.07 -5.98
N ALA A 80 7.32 -0.28 -7.06
CA ALA A 80 6.83 -1.23 -8.03
C ALA A 80 7.98 -2.08 -8.59
N LYS A 81 7.77 -3.40 -8.70
CA LYS A 81 8.74 -4.33 -9.30
C LYS A 81 8.02 -5.35 -10.18
N LEU A 82 8.61 -5.64 -11.33
CA LEU A 82 8.03 -6.50 -12.37
C LEU A 82 8.53 -7.93 -12.24
N TYR A 83 7.62 -8.88 -12.52
CA TYR A 83 7.90 -10.31 -12.47
C TYR A 83 7.19 -11.04 -13.60
N ASP A 84 7.72 -12.22 -13.96
CA ASP A 84 7.13 -13.16 -14.93
C ASP A 84 6.01 -14.02 -14.32
N ARG A 85 5.86 -13.97 -13.00
CA ARG A 85 4.92 -14.78 -12.22
C ARG A 85 4.38 -14.04 -11.01
N LYS A 86 3.25 -14.51 -10.51
CA LYS A 86 2.58 -14.04 -9.32
C LYS A 86 2.65 -15.13 -8.25
N THR A 87 3.51 -14.96 -7.24
CA THR A 87 3.76 -15.93 -6.16
C THR A 87 3.99 -15.22 -4.83
N ALA A 88 3.92 -15.96 -3.72
CA ALA A 88 4.26 -15.44 -2.39
C ALA A 88 5.69 -14.92 -2.32
N VAL A 89 6.62 -15.62 -2.98
CA VAL A 89 8.03 -15.21 -3.06
C VAL A 89 8.18 -13.86 -3.76
N THR A 90 7.49 -13.62 -4.90
CA THR A 90 7.57 -12.34 -5.61
C THR A 90 6.93 -11.20 -4.82
N ALA A 91 5.92 -11.49 -4.01
CA ALA A 91 5.31 -10.50 -3.11
C ALA A 91 6.27 -10.11 -1.96
N ALA A 92 6.95 -11.09 -1.36
CA ALA A 92 7.96 -10.85 -0.33
C ALA A 92 9.22 -10.16 -0.89
N ASP A 93 9.64 -10.52 -2.11
CA ASP A 93 10.82 -9.95 -2.77
C ASP A 93 10.71 -8.43 -2.99
N LEU A 94 9.54 -7.90 -3.33
CA LEU A 94 9.34 -6.44 -3.40
C LEU A 94 9.63 -5.76 -2.05
N LEU A 95 9.15 -6.34 -0.94
CA LEU A 95 9.39 -5.80 0.40
C LEU A 95 10.87 -5.85 0.76
N ASN A 96 11.50 -6.99 0.55
CA ASN A 96 12.90 -7.24 0.88
C ASN A 96 13.88 -6.38 0.05
N ASP A 97 13.63 -6.26 -1.26
CA ASP A 97 14.55 -5.60 -2.18
C ASP A 97 14.43 -4.07 -2.20
N ARG A 98 13.21 -3.53 -1.98
CA ARG A 98 12.93 -2.12 -2.20
C ARG A 98 12.32 -1.41 -1.00
N VAL A 99 11.32 -2.02 -0.37
CA VAL A 99 10.50 -1.32 0.63
C VAL A 99 11.23 -1.22 1.96
N ILE A 100 11.61 -2.34 2.55
CA ILE A 100 12.26 -2.37 3.86
C ILE A 100 13.57 -1.57 3.87
N PRO A 101 14.50 -1.77 2.91
CA PRO A 101 15.73 -0.97 2.87
C PRO A 101 15.50 0.53 2.76
N PHE A 102 14.45 0.95 2.04
CA PHE A 102 14.10 2.35 1.93
C PHE A 102 13.61 2.93 3.26
N PHE A 103 12.71 2.24 3.96
CA PHE A 103 12.19 2.69 5.25
C PHE A 103 13.26 2.69 6.33
N GLU A 104 14.16 1.70 6.35
CA GLU A 104 15.35 1.66 7.22
C GLU A 104 16.30 2.82 6.97
N GLN A 105 16.57 3.16 5.70
CA GLN A 105 17.42 4.29 5.33
C GLN A 105 16.89 5.64 5.85
N HIS A 106 15.58 5.75 6.05
CA HIS A 106 14.92 6.96 6.54
C HIS A 106 14.57 6.89 8.03
N ASP A 107 15.05 5.87 8.76
CA ASP A 107 14.74 5.65 10.18
C ASP A 107 13.23 5.57 10.48
N VAL A 108 12.42 5.09 9.53
CA VAL A 108 10.97 4.93 9.65
C VAL A 108 10.65 3.44 9.75
N PRO A 109 10.09 2.94 10.87
CA PRO A 109 9.70 1.54 10.96
C PRO A 109 8.44 1.25 10.14
N LEU A 110 8.50 0.22 9.29
CA LEU A 110 7.30 -0.31 8.64
C LEU A 110 6.58 -1.25 9.63
N GLN A 111 5.42 -0.83 10.13
CA GLN A 111 4.72 -1.56 11.18
C GLN A 111 3.72 -2.57 10.63
N ARG A 112 3.07 -2.27 9.49
CA ARG A 112 1.95 -3.07 8.99
C ARG A 112 1.86 -3.06 7.49
N VAL A 113 1.45 -4.19 6.91
CA VAL A 113 1.10 -4.28 5.48
C VAL A 113 -0.36 -4.72 5.33
N LEU A 114 -1.10 -3.99 4.51
CA LEU A 114 -2.48 -4.28 4.11
C LEU A 114 -2.48 -4.89 2.72
N THR A 115 -3.03 -6.09 2.57
CA THR A 115 -3.18 -6.77 1.28
C THR A 115 -4.64 -7.17 1.03
N ASP A 116 -4.94 -7.59 -0.18
CA ASP A 116 -6.14 -8.37 -0.45
C ASP A 116 -5.97 -9.82 0.06
N ARG A 117 -6.88 -10.72 -0.36
CA ARG A 117 -6.83 -12.14 -0.03
C ARG A 117 -6.30 -12.99 -1.18
N GLY A 118 -5.47 -12.42 -2.03
CA GLY A 118 -4.81 -13.15 -3.10
C GLY A 118 -3.94 -14.30 -2.56
N THR A 119 -3.81 -15.37 -3.33
CA THR A 119 -3.02 -16.55 -2.94
C THR A 119 -1.53 -16.25 -2.78
N GLU A 120 -1.04 -15.15 -3.34
CA GLU A 120 0.32 -14.64 -3.16
C GLU A 120 0.55 -14.00 -1.80
N PHE A 121 -0.52 -13.55 -1.12
CA PHE A 121 -0.45 -12.90 0.19
C PHE A 121 -0.99 -13.78 1.31
N CYS A 122 -1.86 -14.73 1.00
CA CYS A 122 -2.59 -15.49 2.00
C CYS A 122 -2.51 -16.99 1.75
N GLY A 123 -2.08 -17.72 2.77
CA GLY A 123 -2.04 -19.17 2.80
C GLY A 123 -2.05 -19.71 4.22
N SER A 124 -1.51 -20.92 4.43
CA SER A 124 -1.31 -21.48 5.78
C SER A 124 -0.22 -20.67 6.49
N HIS A 125 -0.54 -20.10 7.63
CA HIS A 125 0.36 -19.25 8.43
C HIS A 125 1.75 -19.87 8.65
N ASP A 126 1.81 -21.17 8.81
CA ASP A 126 3.07 -21.88 9.14
C ASP A 126 3.88 -22.31 7.90
N ARG A 127 3.38 -22.07 6.68
CA ARG A 127 4.00 -22.58 5.44
C ARG A 127 3.98 -21.60 4.27
N HIS A 128 3.31 -20.48 4.41
CA HIS A 128 3.19 -19.50 3.33
C HIS A 128 4.35 -18.52 3.39
N GLU A 129 5.17 -18.47 2.35
CA GLU A 129 6.44 -17.73 2.31
C GLU A 129 6.27 -16.25 2.63
N TYR A 130 5.20 -15.60 2.16
CA TYR A 130 4.92 -14.21 2.45
C TYR A 130 4.59 -13.96 3.93
N GLU A 131 3.75 -14.81 4.53
CA GLU A 131 3.39 -14.72 5.96
C GLU A 131 4.60 -14.97 6.86
N LEU A 132 5.44 -15.96 6.51
CA LEU A 132 6.68 -16.24 7.22
C LEU A 132 7.66 -15.06 7.12
N TYR A 133 7.77 -14.47 5.93
CA TYR A 133 8.63 -13.30 5.73
C TYR A 133 8.20 -12.12 6.62
N LEU A 134 6.91 -11.76 6.62
CA LEU A 134 6.40 -10.68 7.48
C LEU A 134 6.59 -10.97 8.97
N ALA A 135 6.44 -12.23 9.38
CA ALA A 135 6.67 -12.64 10.76
C ALA A 135 8.16 -12.49 11.17
N VAL A 136 9.10 -12.80 10.28
CA VAL A 136 10.54 -12.60 10.52
C VAL A 136 10.90 -11.12 10.65
N GLU A 137 10.32 -10.28 9.79
CA GLU A 137 10.51 -8.82 9.81
C GLU A 137 9.70 -8.10 10.91
N ASN A 138 8.92 -8.84 11.70
CA ASN A 138 8.05 -8.29 12.74
C ASN A 138 7.05 -7.25 12.20
N ILE A 139 6.50 -7.49 11.01
CA ILE A 139 5.52 -6.64 10.34
C ILE A 139 4.13 -7.27 10.45
N ASP A 140 3.17 -6.52 10.96
CA ASP A 140 1.78 -6.96 11.06
C ASP A 140 1.15 -7.14 9.68
N HIS A 141 0.48 -8.27 9.45
CA HIS A 141 -0.28 -8.50 8.24
C HIS A 141 -1.79 -8.30 8.44
N THR A 142 -2.34 -7.30 7.77
CA THR A 142 -3.78 -7.02 7.77
C THR A 142 -4.37 -7.32 6.39
N ARG A 143 -5.51 -8.00 6.35
CA ARG A 143 -6.18 -8.37 5.10
C ARG A 143 -7.44 -7.55 4.91
N THR A 144 -7.71 -7.15 3.67
CA THR A 144 -8.95 -6.45 3.34
C THR A 144 -10.17 -7.34 3.59
N LYS A 145 -11.29 -6.71 3.92
CA LYS A 145 -12.57 -7.39 4.10
C LYS A 145 -13.02 -8.02 2.77
N ALA A 146 -13.41 -9.29 2.81
CA ALA A 146 -13.96 -9.96 1.64
C ALA A 146 -15.13 -9.13 1.05
N ARG A 147 -15.11 -8.87 -0.25
CA ARG A 147 -16.10 -8.07 -0.99
C ARG A 147 -16.24 -6.59 -0.56
N SER A 148 -15.19 -6.01 0.02
CA SER A 148 -15.14 -4.58 0.36
C SER A 148 -13.99 -3.89 -0.40
N PRO A 149 -14.19 -3.48 -1.66
CA PRO A 149 -13.14 -2.88 -2.49
C PRO A 149 -12.60 -1.55 -1.92
N GLN A 150 -13.33 -0.91 -1.02
CA GLN A 150 -12.95 0.38 -0.44
C GLN A 150 -11.69 0.34 0.44
N THR A 151 -11.29 -0.82 0.95
CA THR A 151 -10.16 -0.95 1.87
C THR A 151 -8.80 -0.92 1.17
N ASN A 152 -8.72 -1.24 -0.13
CA ASN A 152 -7.49 -1.16 -0.93
C ASN A 152 -7.48 0.00 -1.95
N GLY A 153 -8.38 0.97 -1.78
CA GLY A 153 -8.57 2.08 -2.74
C GLY A 153 -7.36 2.98 -2.96
N ILE A 154 -6.32 2.91 -2.10
CA ILE A 154 -5.07 3.67 -2.27
C ILE A 154 -4.24 3.02 -3.38
N VAL A 155 -3.99 1.72 -3.28
CA VAL A 155 -3.19 1.00 -4.29
C VAL A 155 -3.93 0.86 -5.61
N GLU A 156 -5.26 0.68 -5.60
CA GLU A 156 -6.07 0.68 -6.82
C GLU A 156 -5.98 2.02 -7.57
N ARG A 157 -6.06 3.14 -6.85
CA ARG A 157 -5.87 4.48 -7.44
C ARG A 157 -4.46 4.68 -7.99
N PHE A 158 -3.47 4.15 -7.28
CA PHE A 158 -2.09 4.17 -7.76
C PHE A 158 -1.93 3.36 -9.04
N HIS A 159 -2.48 2.13 -9.12
CA HIS A 159 -2.49 1.32 -10.34
C HIS A 159 -3.15 2.04 -11.51
N LYS A 160 -4.26 2.75 -11.27
CA LYS A 160 -4.90 3.57 -12.30
C LYS A 160 -3.98 4.68 -12.80
N THR A 161 -3.30 5.38 -11.88
CA THR A 161 -2.32 6.41 -12.24
C THR A 161 -1.18 5.82 -13.08
N MET A 162 -0.61 4.69 -12.67
CA MET A 162 0.44 4.02 -13.43
C MET A 162 -0.04 3.57 -14.82
N LEU A 163 -1.25 3.02 -14.90
CA LEU A 163 -1.82 2.61 -16.18
C LEU A 163 -1.97 3.79 -17.14
N ASP A 164 -2.48 4.92 -16.64
CA ASP A 164 -2.77 6.09 -17.45
C ASP A 164 -1.50 6.89 -17.81
N GLU A 165 -0.59 7.09 -16.88
CA GLU A 165 0.56 7.98 -17.02
C GLU A 165 1.84 7.27 -17.45
N PHE A 166 2.00 5.98 -17.13
CA PHE A 166 3.18 5.20 -17.51
C PHE A 166 2.87 4.17 -18.60
N TYR A 167 2.10 3.12 -18.33
CA TYR A 167 1.97 1.98 -19.23
C TYR A 167 1.37 2.33 -20.59
N ARG A 168 0.29 3.11 -20.63
CA ARG A 168 -0.34 3.55 -21.89
C ARG A 168 0.58 4.42 -22.73
N VAL A 169 1.46 5.17 -22.10
CA VAL A 169 2.45 6.01 -22.79
C VAL A 169 3.63 5.16 -23.26
N ALA A 170 4.20 4.35 -22.39
CA ALA A 170 5.37 3.53 -22.64
C ALA A 170 5.13 2.55 -23.80
N PHE A 171 4.03 1.79 -23.76
CA PHE A 171 3.70 0.80 -24.79
C PHE A 171 3.32 1.40 -26.15
N ARG A 172 3.01 2.69 -26.23
CA ARG A 172 2.81 3.40 -27.52
C ARG A 172 4.11 3.89 -28.14
N ARG A 173 5.14 4.09 -27.30
CA ARG A 173 6.43 4.70 -27.72
C ARG A 173 7.51 3.67 -27.96
N LYS A 174 7.49 2.54 -27.24
CA LYS A 174 8.59 1.61 -27.20
C LYS A 174 8.07 0.15 -27.19
N ILE A 175 8.74 -0.71 -27.93
CA ILE A 175 8.56 -2.15 -27.84
C ILE A 175 9.60 -2.67 -26.84
N TYR A 176 9.14 -3.39 -25.83
CA TYR A 176 10.01 -3.97 -24.81
C TYR A 176 10.32 -5.43 -25.14
N GLU A 177 11.59 -5.76 -25.20
CA GLU A 177 12.07 -7.10 -25.51
C GLU A 177 12.41 -7.90 -24.23
N SER A 178 12.39 -7.26 -23.07
CA SER A 178 12.67 -7.88 -21.76
C SER A 178 11.95 -7.18 -20.63
N ILE A 179 11.74 -7.89 -19.52
CA ILE A 179 11.22 -7.34 -18.26
C ILE A 179 12.17 -6.27 -17.73
N GLN A 180 13.47 -6.47 -17.84
CA GLN A 180 14.50 -5.57 -17.35
C GLN A 180 14.43 -4.20 -18.06
N ALA A 181 14.20 -4.19 -19.36
CA ALA A 181 14.05 -2.94 -20.12
C ALA A 181 12.79 -2.16 -19.70
N LEU A 182 11.68 -2.86 -19.44
CA LEU A 182 10.47 -2.24 -18.93
C LEU A 182 10.63 -1.79 -17.47
N GLN A 183 11.36 -2.57 -16.65
CA GLN A 183 11.64 -2.21 -15.27
C GLN A 183 12.49 -0.93 -15.17
N ALA A 184 13.48 -0.77 -16.03
CA ALA A 184 14.32 0.43 -16.03
C ALA A 184 13.50 1.72 -16.28
N ASP A 185 12.62 1.68 -17.29
CA ASP A 185 11.73 2.82 -17.59
C ASP A 185 10.69 3.03 -16.45
N LEU A 186 10.24 1.95 -15.80
CA LEU A 186 9.36 2.01 -14.64
C LEU A 186 10.05 2.63 -13.43
N ASP A 187 11.30 2.30 -13.17
CA ASP A 187 12.08 2.84 -12.06
C ASP A 187 12.30 4.36 -12.22
N GLU A 188 12.56 4.82 -13.43
CA GLU A 188 12.65 6.26 -13.74
C GLU A 188 11.31 6.98 -13.47
N TRP A 189 10.21 6.41 -13.92
CA TRP A 189 8.88 6.95 -13.65
C TRP A 189 8.53 6.93 -12.16
N MET A 190 8.91 5.89 -11.43
CA MET A 190 8.68 5.79 -9.99
C MET A 190 9.47 6.83 -9.20
N ASP A 191 10.71 7.13 -9.60
CA ASP A 191 11.51 8.20 -8.99
C ASP A 191 10.82 9.57 -9.22
N ASP A 192 10.36 9.84 -10.44
CA ASP A 192 9.60 11.06 -10.75
C ASP A 192 8.29 11.15 -9.94
N TYR A 193 7.55 10.06 -9.84
CA TYR A 193 6.33 9.99 -9.03
C TYR A 193 6.60 10.31 -7.56
N ASN A 194 7.64 9.75 -6.99
CA ASN A 194 7.95 9.94 -5.57
C ASN A 194 8.53 11.33 -5.27
N ARG A 195 9.36 11.91 -6.17
CA ARG A 195 10.10 13.14 -5.92
C ARG A 195 9.43 14.39 -6.47
N ASN A 196 8.73 14.29 -7.58
CA ASN A 196 8.24 15.47 -8.32
C ASN A 196 6.73 15.58 -8.36
N ARG A 197 5.99 14.44 -8.34
CA ARG A 197 4.54 14.46 -8.40
C ARG A 197 3.93 14.92 -7.08
N THR A 198 3.15 16.00 -7.11
CA THR A 198 2.42 16.49 -5.95
C THR A 198 1.10 15.76 -5.75
N HIS A 199 0.70 15.57 -4.49
CA HIS A 199 -0.53 14.89 -4.10
C HIS A 199 -1.44 15.82 -3.29
N GLN A 200 -2.71 15.97 -3.70
CA GLN A 200 -3.72 16.76 -2.98
C GLN A 200 -4.44 15.96 -1.90
N GLY A 201 -4.08 14.68 -1.72
CA GLY A 201 -4.73 13.81 -0.76
C GLY A 201 -4.41 14.17 0.69
N ARG A 202 -5.16 13.56 1.60
CA ARG A 202 -4.95 13.65 3.05
C ARG A 202 -3.48 13.38 3.37
N TYR A 203 -2.89 14.14 4.26
CA TYR A 203 -1.51 14.17 4.72
C TYR A 203 -0.49 14.82 3.76
N CYS A 204 -0.67 14.75 2.44
CA CYS A 204 0.28 15.34 1.49
C CYS A 204 0.07 16.85 1.31
N PHE A 205 -1.18 17.32 1.24
CA PHE A 205 -1.53 18.75 1.12
C PHE A 205 -0.74 19.51 0.04
N GLY A 206 -0.58 18.90 -1.14
CA GLY A 206 0.18 19.49 -2.24
C GLY A 206 1.69 19.20 -2.23
N LYS A 207 2.18 18.44 -1.26
CA LYS A 207 3.57 17.96 -1.22
C LYS A 207 3.74 16.71 -2.08
N THR A 208 4.99 16.40 -2.41
CA THR A 208 5.34 15.11 -3.02
C THR A 208 5.37 14.00 -1.96
N PRO A 209 5.32 12.72 -2.35
CA PRO A 209 5.49 11.61 -1.41
C PRO A 209 6.76 11.74 -0.57
N MET A 210 7.91 12.04 -1.20
CA MET A 210 9.18 12.23 -0.49
C MET A 210 9.18 13.42 0.47
N GLN A 211 8.47 14.51 0.16
CA GLN A 211 8.33 15.65 1.06
C GLN A 211 7.36 15.40 2.22
N THR A 212 6.56 14.34 2.12
CA THR A 212 5.59 13.94 3.16
C THR A 212 6.18 12.87 4.10
N LEU A 213 7.25 12.21 3.69
CA LEU A 213 8.09 11.38 4.54
C LEU A 213 8.86 12.30 5.50
N PRO A 214 9.12 11.93 6.76
CA PRO A 214 9.83 12.77 7.72
C PRO A 214 11.30 13.03 7.37
#